data_9cfb1a2ec57a0aed691630c1ece4bffb
#
_entry.id   9cfb1a2ec57a0aed691630c1ece4bffb
#
_cell.length_a   1.000
_cell.length_b   1.000
_cell.length_c   1.000
_cell.angle_alpha   90.00
_cell.angle_beta   90.00
_cell.angle_gamma   90.00
#
_symmetry.space_group_name_H-M   'P 1'
#
loop_
_entity.id
_entity.type
_entity.pdbx_description
1 polymer ?
#
loop_
_entity_poly.entity_id
_entity_poly.type
_entity_poly.pdbx_seq_one_letter_code
_entity_poly.pdbx_strand_id
1 'polypeptide(L)'
;IEKGLKPMFKEFRAFFLLFKEPFPLRVEMVSEESDVALLRFDPRGIDIPVLELDESHRGAVEGEPIVLLGYPAGLSALFAKADPDTARELSEMPFIEAAQALSDRDLIRPFTTQGHVSDVLEGRIIYDAQTTVGGSGGPVFNNKGKVVAISYGIFRGFRGANFGVPIKYALALLEKGKP
;
A
#
# COMPACT_ATOMS: atom_id res chain seq x y z
N ILE A 1 24.03 -5.42 -9.02
CA ILE A 1 23.94 -4.84 -7.65
C ILE A 1 25.18 -5.30 -6.94
N GLU A 2 26.10 -4.37 -6.60
CA GLU A 2 27.31 -4.67 -5.86
C GLU A 2 26.96 -5.30 -4.52
N LYS A 3 27.51 -6.48 -4.25
CA LYS A 3 27.42 -7.16 -2.96
C LYS A 3 28.04 -6.26 -1.89
N GLY A 4 27.23 -5.61 -1.07
CA GLY A 4 27.73 -4.89 0.10
C GLY A 4 26.91 -3.68 0.58
N LEU A 5 26.07 -3.08 -0.23
CA LEU A 5 25.22 -1.97 0.19
C LEU A 5 23.89 -2.51 0.75
N LYS A 6 23.79 -2.59 2.08
CA LYS A 6 22.48 -2.75 2.72
C LYS A 6 21.77 -1.39 2.67
N PRO A 7 20.52 -1.29 2.14
CA PRO A 7 19.76 -0.07 2.21
C PRO A 7 19.58 0.33 3.68
N MET A 8 20.12 1.45 4.09
CA MET A 8 19.91 2.00 5.42
C MET A 8 18.71 2.92 5.36
N PHE A 9 17.55 2.43 5.76
CA PHE A 9 16.39 3.28 6.01
C PHE A 9 16.63 4.03 7.32
N LYS A 10 16.73 5.35 7.23
CA LYS A 10 16.92 6.19 8.42
C LYS A 10 15.64 6.35 9.23
N GLU A 11 14.48 6.33 8.57
CA GLU A 11 13.21 6.60 9.21
C GLU A 11 12.05 6.13 8.32
N PHE A 12 11.00 5.58 8.96
CA PHE A 12 9.72 5.30 8.32
C PHE A 12 8.66 6.23 8.93
N ARG A 13 7.83 6.84 8.09
CA ARG A 13 6.71 7.68 8.51
C ARG A 13 5.44 7.31 7.75
N ALA A 14 4.30 7.26 8.44
CA ALA A 14 2.99 7.13 7.84
C ALA A 14 2.29 8.50 7.84
N PHE A 15 1.75 8.86 6.71
CA PHE A 15 0.84 9.98 6.55
C PHE A 15 -0.57 9.44 6.40
N PHE A 16 -1.48 9.82 7.26
CA PHE A 16 -2.88 9.43 7.19
C PHE A 16 -3.73 10.59 6.68
N LEU A 17 -4.73 10.30 5.87
CA LEU A 17 -5.73 11.28 5.49
C LEU A 17 -6.36 11.90 6.75
N LEU A 18 -6.58 13.22 6.73
CA LEU A 18 -7.13 14.03 7.83
C LEU A 18 -6.18 14.27 9.03
N PHE A 19 -4.97 13.72 9.02
CA PHE A 19 -3.97 14.00 10.05
C PHE A 19 -2.78 14.72 9.44
N LYS A 20 -2.47 15.90 9.97
CA LYS A 20 -1.38 16.74 9.43
C LYS A 20 0.00 16.25 9.84
N GLU A 21 0.11 15.71 11.06
CA GLU A 21 1.37 15.21 11.59
C GLU A 21 1.59 13.75 11.17
N PRO A 22 2.75 13.42 10.61
CA PRO A 22 3.09 12.05 10.29
C PRO A 22 3.37 11.23 11.57
N PHE A 23 3.09 9.93 11.48
CA PHE A 23 3.35 8.98 12.55
C PHE A 23 4.66 8.26 12.28
N PRO A 24 5.64 8.29 13.18
CA PRO A 24 6.84 7.48 13.05
C PRO A 24 6.48 5.99 13.15
N LEU A 25 7.03 5.20 12.25
CA LEU A 25 6.83 3.75 12.20
C LEU A 25 8.09 3.02 12.64
N ARG A 26 7.91 1.87 13.25
CA ARG A 26 8.97 0.89 13.46
C ARG A 26 8.60 -0.45 12.82
N VAL A 27 9.60 -1.14 12.29
CA VAL A 27 9.42 -2.51 11.80
C VAL A 27 9.33 -3.43 13.01
N GLU A 28 8.23 -4.14 13.13
CA GLU A 28 7.98 -5.13 14.19
C GLU A 28 8.45 -6.51 13.73
N MET A 29 7.99 -6.93 12.56
CA MET A 29 8.30 -8.23 11.97
C MET A 29 8.37 -8.13 10.45
N VAL A 30 9.18 -9.01 9.85
CA VAL A 30 9.28 -9.18 8.40
C VAL A 30 9.15 -10.65 8.06
N SER A 31 8.34 -10.98 7.08
CA SER A 31 8.30 -12.30 6.45
C SER A 31 8.92 -12.19 5.06
N GLU A 32 10.18 -12.61 4.93
CA GLU A 32 10.86 -12.62 3.62
C GLU A 32 10.20 -13.62 2.65
N GLU A 33 9.68 -14.73 3.18
CA GLU A 33 9.03 -15.77 2.39
C GLU A 33 7.74 -15.25 1.70
N SER A 34 6.97 -14.42 2.41
CA SER A 34 5.67 -13.91 1.94
C SER A 34 5.73 -12.46 1.46
N ASP A 35 6.90 -11.81 1.52
CA ASP A 35 7.09 -10.40 1.16
C ASP A 35 6.10 -9.45 1.89
N VAL A 36 5.90 -9.69 3.21
CA VAL A 36 5.02 -8.90 4.07
C VAL A 36 5.77 -8.43 5.31
N ALA A 37 5.54 -7.21 5.73
CA ALA A 37 6.06 -6.65 6.98
C ALA A 37 4.94 -6.14 7.88
N LEU A 38 5.10 -6.35 9.19
CA LEU A 38 4.29 -5.74 10.23
C LEU A 38 5.01 -4.50 10.75
N LEU A 39 4.34 -3.36 10.63
CA LEU A 39 4.82 -2.08 11.13
C LEU A 39 3.97 -1.65 12.32
N ARG A 40 4.60 -1.05 13.32
CA ARG A 40 3.92 -0.53 14.50
C ARG A 40 4.11 0.97 14.62
N PHE A 41 3.08 1.67 15.07
CA PHE A 41 3.13 3.07 15.42
C PHE A 41 2.27 3.35 16.67
N ASP A 42 2.50 4.48 17.31
CA ASP A 42 1.66 4.99 18.40
C ASP A 42 0.58 5.92 17.80
N PRO A 43 -0.70 5.60 17.94
CA PRO A 43 -1.79 6.44 17.45
C PRO A 43 -2.00 7.71 18.27
N ARG A 44 -1.26 7.93 19.35
CA ARG A 44 -1.35 9.13 20.24
C ARG A 44 -2.77 9.40 20.74
N GLY A 45 -3.55 8.34 21.01
CA GLY A 45 -4.94 8.44 21.44
C GLY A 45 -5.94 8.82 20.34
N ILE A 46 -5.52 8.86 19.07
CA ILE A 46 -6.38 9.14 17.94
C ILE A 46 -7.02 7.83 17.47
N ASP A 47 -8.33 7.86 17.23
CA ASP A 47 -9.05 6.75 16.61
C ASP A 47 -8.81 6.77 15.10
N ILE A 48 -7.98 5.84 14.63
CA ILE A 48 -7.67 5.68 13.22
C ILE A 48 -8.51 4.51 12.67
N PRO A 49 -9.37 4.76 11.67
CA PRO A 49 -10.19 3.69 11.08
C PRO A 49 -9.33 2.56 10.55
N VAL A 50 -9.70 1.33 10.89
CA VAL A 50 -9.02 0.11 10.44
C VAL A 50 -9.79 -0.55 9.29
N LEU A 51 -9.08 -1.20 8.40
CA LEU A 51 -9.67 -1.97 7.31
C LEU A 51 -10.04 -3.36 7.79
N GLU A 52 -11.21 -3.85 7.37
CA GLU A 52 -11.58 -5.24 7.60
C GLU A 52 -10.77 -6.19 6.70
N LEU A 53 -10.10 -7.16 7.32
CA LEU A 53 -9.39 -8.20 6.61
C LEU A 53 -10.33 -9.40 6.35
N ASP A 54 -10.16 -10.07 5.21
CA ASP A 54 -10.92 -11.28 4.93
C ASP A 54 -10.30 -12.48 5.67
N GLU A 55 -10.89 -12.81 6.81
CA GLU A 55 -10.52 -13.97 7.62
C GLU A 55 -11.17 -15.28 7.13
N SER A 56 -11.96 -15.22 6.06
CA SER A 56 -12.58 -16.41 5.49
C SER A 56 -11.54 -17.31 4.84
N HIS A 57 -11.71 -18.62 4.95
CA HIS A 57 -10.84 -19.59 4.27
C HIS A 57 -10.96 -19.54 2.74
N ARG A 58 -11.97 -18.85 2.22
CA ARG A 58 -12.22 -18.72 0.78
C ARG A 58 -11.22 -17.77 0.12
N GLY A 59 -10.88 -16.65 0.78
CA GLY A 59 -10.00 -15.62 0.20
C GLY A 59 -10.55 -15.00 -1.07
N ALA A 60 -9.67 -14.59 -1.98
CA ALA A 60 -10.03 -14.12 -3.31
C ALA A 60 -10.48 -15.29 -4.19
N VAL A 61 -11.39 -15.03 -5.13
CA VAL A 61 -11.93 -16.02 -6.07
C VAL A 61 -11.79 -15.48 -7.50
N GLU A 62 -11.36 -16.34 -8.41
CA GLU A 62 -11.22 -16.01 -9.83
C GLU A 62 -12.52 -15.45 -10.42
N GLY A 63 -12.38 -14.39 -11.23
CA GLY A 63 -13.49 -13.68 -11.84
C GLY A 63 -14.24 -12.72 -10.88
N GLU A 64 -13.95 -12.71 -9.58
CA GLU A 64 -14.58 -11.75 -8.68
C GLU A 64 -14.06 -10.33 -8.91
N PRO A 65 -14.94 -9.30 -8.85
CA PRO A 65 -14.53 -7.91 -8.93
C PRO A 65 -13.73 -7.51 -7.69
N ILE A 66 -12.70 -6.70 -7.90
CA ILE A 66 -11.87 -6.14 -6.83
C ILE A 66 -11.67 -4.64 -7.00
N VAL A 67 -11.36 -3.99 -5.88
CA VAL A 67 -10.93 -2.60 -5.82
C VAL A 67 -9.55 -2.54 -5.20
N LEU A 68 -8.62 -1.83 -5.83
CA LEU A 68 -7.30 -1.55 -5.31
C LEU A 68 -7.20 -0.08 -4.91
N LEU A 69 -6.75 0.19 -3.70
CA LEU A 69 -6.35 1.51 -3.24
C LEU A 69 -4.82 1.58 -3.13
N GLY A 70 -4.24 2.70 -3.57
CA GLY A 70 -2.79 2.85 -3.48
C GLY A 70 -2.27 4.20 -3.96
N TYR A 71 -0.95 4.30 -3.99
CA TYR A 71 -0.24 5.50 -4.41
C TYR A 71 0.68 5.19 -5.61
N PRO A 72 0.11 4.78 -6.76
CA PRO A 72 0.89 4.49 -7.96
C PRO A 72 1.71 5.74 -8.36
N ALA A 73 2.96 5.53 -8.77
CA ALA A 73 3.94 6.59 -9.04
C ALA A 73 4.28 7.51 -7.84
N GLY A 74 3.88 7.14 -6.62
CA GLY A 74 4.23 7.87 -5.40
C GLY A 74 3.81 9.33 -5.40
N LEU A 75 4.70 10.24 -4.98
CA LEU A 75 4.41 11.69 -4.91
C LEU A 75 4.07 12.29 -6.26
N SER A 76 4.67 11.82 -7.37
CA SER A 76 4.43 12.38 -8.70
C SER A 76 2.97 12.31 -9.11
N ALA A 77 2.27 11.24 -8.75
CA ALA A 77 0.84 11.12 -9.00
C ALA A 77 0.00 12.01 -8.07
N LEU A 78 0.47 12.26 -6.84
CA LEU A 78 -0.19 13.17 -5.92
C LEU A 78 -0.06 14.63 -6.39
N PHE A 79 1.08 15.02 -6.96
CA PHE A 79 1.24 16.35 -7.55
C PHE A 79 0.21 16.62 -8.64
N ALA A 80 -0.15 15.60 -9.44
CA ALA A 80 -1.17 15.73 -10.46
C ALA A 80 -2.60 16.04 -9.93
N LYS A 81 -2.80 15.97 -8.61
CA LYS A 81 -4.07 16.36 -7.95
C LYS A 81 -4.09 17.84 -7.55
N ALA A 82 -2.95 18.51 -7.57
CA ALA A 82 -2.84 19.93 -7.31
C ALA A 82 -3.03 20.73 -8.61
N ASP A 83 -3.24 22.04 -8.46
CA ASP A 83 -3.15 22.95 -9.60
C ASP A 83 -1.71 23.02 -10.14
N PRO A 84 -1.49 23.48 -11.38
CA PRO A 84 -0.20 23.45 -12.03
C PRO A 84 0.92 24.21 -11.30
N ASP A 85 0.61 25.32 -10.64
CA ASP A 85 1.60 26.13 -9.94
C ASP A 85 2.03 25.46 -8.64
N THR A 86 1.08 24.96 -7.86
CA THR A 86 1.32 24.13 -6.66
C THR A 86 2.07 22.84 -7.03
N ALA A 87 1.71 22.16 -8.11
CA ALA A 87 2.41 20.95 -8.55
C ALA A 87 3.88 21.23 -8.87
N ARG A 88 4.20 22.35 -9.51
CA ARG A 88 5.56 22.77 -9.79
C ARG A 88 6.32 23.06 -8.50
N GLU A 89 5.78 23.87 -7.61
CA GLU A 89 6.35 24.16 -6.29
C GLU A 89 6.71 22.87 -5.54
N LEU A 90 5.75 21.95 -5.40
CA LEU A 90 5.94 20.70 -4.69
C LEU A 90 7.01 19.78 -5.33
N SER A 91 7.12 19.79 -6.66
CA SER A 91 8.09 18.94 -7.38
C SER A 91 9.55 19.37 -7.19
N GLU A 92 9.79 20.61 -6.77
CA GLU A 92 11.12 21.18 -6.48
C GLU A 92 11.54 20.97 -5.02
N MET A 93 10.61 20.57 -4.14
CA MET A 93 10.88 20.34 -2.72
C MET A 93 11.61 19.01 -2.46
N PRO A 94 12.40 18.92 -1.38
CA PRO A 94 12.86 17.64 -0.86
C PRO A 94 11.68 16.71 -0.53
N PHE A 95 11.88 15.40 -0.70
CA PHE A 95 10.81 14.39 -0.60
C PHE A 95 9.93 14.51 0.66
N ILE A 96 10.55 14.67 1.84
CA ILE A 96 9.82 14.76 3.11
C ILE A 96 9.03 16.07 3.22
N GLU A 97 9.59 17.17 2.75
CA GLU A 97 8.93 18.47 2.74
C GLU A 97 7.74 18.48 1.77
N ALA A 98 7.91 17.89 0.58
CA ALA A 98 6.82 17.71 -0.38
C ALA A 98 5.70 16.83 0.19
N ALA A 99 6.03 15.74 0.89
CA ALA A 99 5.04 14.87 1.53
C ALA A 99 4.27 15.63 2.64
N GLN A 100 4.97 16.43 3.46
CA GLN A 100 4.32 17.24 4.48
C GLN A 100 3.41 18.31 3.84
N ALA A 101 3.89 19.00 2.83
CA ALA A 101 3.12 20.02 2.12
C ALA A 101 1.86 19.46 1.42
N LEU A 102 1.92 18.22 0.91
CA LEU A 102 0.74 17.48 0.41
C LEU A 102 -0.24 17.14 1.53
N SER A 103 0.28 16.72 2.71
CA SER A 103 -0.55 16.43 3.89
C SER A 103 -1.29 17.69 4.36
N ASP A 104 -0.59 18.81 4.45
CA ASP A 104 -1.17 20.10 4.87
C ASP A 104 -2.29 20.58 3.96
N ARG A 105 -2.23 20.19 2.68
CA ARG A 105 -3.21 20.53 1.64
C ARG A 105 -4.30 19.48 1.43
N ASP A 106 -4.35 18.43 2.26
CA ASP A 106 -5.26 17.27 2.14
C ASP A 106 -5.17 16.55 0.78
N LEU A 107 -4.01 16.56 0.15
CA LEU A 107 -3.75 15.94 -1.15
C LEU A 107 -3.25 14.49 -1.05
N ILE A 108 -2.88 14.00 0.15
CA ILE A 108 -2.50 12.60 0.38
C ILE A 108 -3.77 11.74 0.38
N ARG A 109 -4.27 11.47 -0.81
CA ARG A 109 -5.43 10.59 -1.03
C ARG A 109 -5.04 9.46 -1.96
N PRO A 110 -5.41 8.19 -1.66
CA PRO A 110 -5.11 7.08 -2.55
C PRO A 110 -5.83 7.24 -3.90
N PHE A 111 -5.26 6.62 -4.90
CA PHE A 111 -5.97 6.35 -6.15
C PHE A 111 -6.77 5.07 -5.98
N THR A 112 -7.93 5.04 -6.59
CA THR A 112 -8.81 3.89 -6.62
C THR A 112 -8.83 3.33 -8.04
N THR A 113 -8.48 2.07 -8.19
CA THR A 113 -8.64 1.35 -9.44
C THR A 113 -9.48 0.09 -9.20
N GLN A 114 -10.14 -0.39 -10.24
CA GLN A 114 -10.98 -1.58 -10.18
C GLN A 114 -10.58 -2.57 -11.26
N GLY A 115 -10.86 -3.82 -11.01
CA GLY A 115 -10.59 -4.92 -11.92
C GLY A 115 -11.20 -6.22 -11.38
N HIS A 116 -10.64 -7.34 -11.83
CA HIS A 116 -11.08 -8.67 -11.42
C HIS A 116 -9.88 -9.52 -11.03
N VAL A 117 -10.13 -10.51 -10.21
CA VAL A 117 -9.17 -11.57 -9.93
C VAL A 117 -9.03 -12.43 -11.19
N SER A 118 -7.81 -12.51 -11.72
CA SER A 118 -7.49 -13.29 -12.92
C SER A 118 -7.09 -14.72 -12.57
N ASP A 119 -6.39 -14.92 -11.43
CA ASP A 119 -5.92 -16.23 -10.99
C ASP A 119 -5.58 -16.21 -9.51
N VAL A 120 -5.71 -17.35 -8.83
CA VAL A 120 -5.40 -17.52 -7.41
C VAL A 120 -4.44 -18.67 -7.22
N LEU A 121 -3.20 -18.33 -6.89
CA LEU A 121 -2.13 -19.29 -6.57
C LEU A 121 -1.87 -19.30 -5.05
N GLU A 122 -1.19 -20.31 -4.56
CA GLU A 122 -0.93 -20.46 -3.14
C GLU A 122 -0.27 -19.23 -2.51
N GLY A 123 0.75 -18.67 -3.16
CA GLY A 123 1.54 -17.53 -2.66
C GLY A 123 1.20 -16.19 -3.29
N ARG A 124 0.26 -16.12 -4.23
CA ARG A 124 -0.08 -14.87 -4.92
C ARG A 124 -1.48 -14.87 -5.51
N ILE A 125 -2.07 -13.69 -5.58
CA ILE A 125 -3.30 -13.41 -6.31
C ILE A 125 -2.92 -12.57 -7.52
N ILE A 126 -3.40 -12.94 -8.71
CA ILE A 126 -3.21 -12.21 -9.96
C ILE A 126 -4.49 -11.46 -10.27
N TYR A 127 -4.39 -10.18 -10.62
CA TYR A 127 -5.53 -9.33 -10.92
C TYR A 127 -5.18 -8.27 -11.98
N ASP A 128 -6.21 -7.70 -12.63
CA ASP A 128 -6.07 -6.73 -13.71
C ASP A 128 -6.33 -5.27 -13.31
N ALA A 129 -6.67 -4.99 -12.05
CA ALA A 129 -6.79 -3.61 -11.56
C ALA A 129 -5.47 -2.86 -11.76
N GLN A 130 -5.54 -1.70 -12.41
CA GLN A 130 -4.34 -0.98 -12.82
C GLN A 130 -3.52 -0.45 -11.64
N THR A 131 -2.23 -0.69 -11.67
CA THR A 131 -1.24 -0.13 -10.73
C THR A 131 0.11 0.03 -11.40
N THR A 132 1.06 0.63 -10.70
CA THR A 132 2.46 0.77 -11.14
C THR A 132 3.38 0.84 -9.92
N VAL A 133 4.67 1.07 -10.16
CA VAL A 133 5.67 1.31 -9.09
C VAL A 133 5.15 2.36 -8.12
N GLY A 134 5.28 2.11 -6.81
CA GLY A 134 4.71 2.93 -5.74
C GLY A 134 3.35 2.43 -5.21
N GLY A 135 2.64 1.56 -5.96
CA GLY A 135 1.38 0.95 -5.51
C GLY A 135 1.56 -0.25 -4.57
N SER A 136 2.80 -0.73 -4.36
CA SER A 136 3.09 -1.83 -3.43
C SER A 136 2.68 -1.46 -1.99
N GLY A 137 2.10 -2.43 -1.26
CA GLY A 137 1.53 -2.22 0.06
C GLY A 137 0.06 -1.80 0.05
N GLY A 138 -0.50 -1.46 -1.11
CA GLY A 138 -1.90 -1.08 -1.25
C GLY A 138 -2.86 -2.26 -1.01
N PRO A 139 -3.99 -2.05 -0.29
CA PRO A 139 -4.99 -3.09 -0.05
C PRO A 139 -5.82 -3.38 -1.31
N VAL A 140 -6.04 -4.66 -1.57
CA VAL A 140 -6.97 -5.16 -2.59
C VAL A 140 -8.23 -5.65 -1.88
N PHE A 141 -9.37 -5.04 -2.21
CA PHE A 141 -10.66 -5.34 -1.60
C PHE A 141 -11.50 -6.22 -2.50
N ASN A 142 -12.24 -7.13 -1.90
CA ASN A 142 -13.31 -7.87 -2.58
C ASN A 142 -14.62 -7.05 -2.63
N ASN A 143 -15.66 -7.60 -3.24
CA ASN A 143 -16.98 -6.99 -3.37
C ASN A 143 -17.75 -6.82 -2.03
N LYS A 144 -17.21 -7.34 -0.92
CA LYS A 144 -17.75 -7.17 0.44
C LYS A 144 -16.99 -6.07 1.22
N GLY A 145 -16.05 -5.36 0.59
CA GLY A 145 -15.23 -4.35 1.23
C GLY A 145 -14.15 -4.89 2.17
N LYS A 146 -13.83 -6.19 2.09
CA LYS A 146 -12.78 -6.81 2.89
C LYS A 146 -11.49 -6.92 2.10
N VAL A 147 -10.36 -6.70 2.77
CA VAL A 147 -9.03 -6.84 2.17
C VAL A 147 -8.73 -8.33 1.96
N VAL A 148 -8.50 -8.73 0.72
CA VAL A 148 -8.16 -10.11 0.31
C VAL A 148 -6.70 -10.28 -0.06
N ALA A 149 -6.00 -9.18 -0.41
CA ALA A 149 -4.58 -9.19 -0.73
C ALA A 149 -3.91 -7.85 -0.46
N ILE A 150 -2.57 -7.87 -0.42
CA ILE A 150 -1.70 -6.69 -0.40
C ILE A 150 -0.96 -6.65 -1.73
N SER A 151 -1.12 -5.57 -2.50
CA SER A 151 -0.42 -5.37 -3.79
C SER A 151 1.09 -5.34 -3.59
N TYR A 152 1.86 -6.05 -4.43
CA TYR A 152 3.33 -6.02 -4.33
C TYR A 152 4.07 -5.93 -5.65
N GLY A 153 3.44 -6.23 -6.78
CA GLY A 153 4.17 -6.28 -8.04
C GLY A 153 3.31 -6.12 -9.28
N ILE A 154 4.00 -5.87 -10.38
CA ILE A 154 3.41 -5.75 -11.71
C ILE A 154 4.15 -6.67 -12.69
N PHE A 155 3.44 -7.27 -13.63
CA PHE A 155 4.05 -7.99 -14.74
C PHE A 155 4.22 -7.07 -15.94
N ARG A 156 5.45 -6.62 -16.20
CA ARG A 156 5.73 -5.63 -17.26
C ARG A 156 5.43 -6.12 -18.66
N GLY A 157 5.42 -7.42 -18.89
CA GLY A 157 5.14 -8.04 -20.18
C GLY A 157 3.65 -8.09 -20.56
N PHE A 158 2.76 -7.96 -19.59
CA PHE A 158 1.32 -8.01 -19.79
C PHE A 158 0.60 -7.10 -18.79
N ARG A 159 -0.04 -6.05 -19.31
CA ARG A 159 -0.70 -5.01 -18.48
C ARG A 159 -1.91 -5.49 -17.65
N GLY A 160 -2.43 -6.67 -17.97
CA GLY A 160 -3.53 -7.31 -17.25
C GLY A 160 -3.11 -8.23 -16.11
N ALA A 161 -1.84 -8.21 -15.69
CA ALA A 161 -1.36 -9.05 -14.60
C ALA A 161 -0.58 -8.22 -13.58
N ASN A 162 -1.22 -7.96 -12.46
CA ASN A 162 -0.60 -7.41 -11.25
C ASN A 162 -0.69 -8.46 -10.14
N PHE A 163 0.17 -8.36 -9.15
CA PHE A 163 0.34 -9.38 -8.12
C PHE A 163 0.03 -8.84 -6.74
N GLY A 164 -0.70 -9.62 -5.96
CA GLY A 164 -0.95 -9.36 -4.55
C GLY A 164 -0.58 -10.57 -3.69
N VAL A 165 -0.03 -10.30 -2.51
CA VAL A 165 0.16 -11.31 -1.46
C VAL A 165 -1.21 -11.61 -0.85
N PRO A 166 -1.67 -12.88 -0.77
CA PRO A 166 -2.92 -13.23 -0.11
C PRO A 166 -2.95 -12.77 1.34
N ILE A 167 -4.08 -12.23 1.79
CA ILE A 167 -4.21 -11.62 3.13
C ILE A 167 -3.93 -12.60 4.28
N LYS A 168 -4.09 -13.90 4.06
CA LYS A 168 -3.77 -14.94 5.04
C LYS A 168 -2.34 -14.83 5.59
N TYR A 169 -1.38 -14.37 4.80
CA TYR A 169 0.01 -14.20 5.24
C TYR A 169 0.17 -13.00 6.18
N ALA A 170 -0.55 -11.91 5.93
CA ALA A 170 -0.57 -10.77 6.85
C ALA A 170 -1.30 -11.12 8.16
N LEU A 171 -2.41 -11.88 8.09
CA LEU A 171 -3.11 -12.38 9.27
C LEU A 171 -2.21 -13.25 10.14
N ALA A 172 -1.46 -14.19 9.53
CA ALA A 172 -0.51 -15.02 10.26
C ALA A 172 0.61 -14.20 10.92
N LEU A 173 1.05 -13.11 10.29
CA LEU A 173 2.05 -12.22 10.86
C LEU A 173 1.49 -11.40 12.02
N LEU A 174 0.24 -10.91 11.90
CA LEU A 174 -0.48 -10.21 12.96
C LEU A 174 -0.70 -11.09 14.19
N GLU A 175 -1.02 -12.37 14.02
CA GLU A 175 -1.18 -13.32 15.14
C GLU A 175 0.15 -13.53 15.89
N LYS A 176 1.27 -13.62 15.19
CA LYS A 176 2.60 -13.75 15.80
C LYS A 176 3.05 -12.47 16.52
N GLY A 177 2.58 -11.31 16.10
CA GLY A 177 2.92 -10.01 16.70
C GLY A 177 1.98 -9.58 17.85
N LYS A 178 1.02 -10.40 18.25
CA LYS A 178 0.20 -10.15 19.45
C LYS A 178 1.09 -10.29 20.69
N PRO A 179 0.99 -9.36 21.68
CA PRO A 179 1.76 -9.41 22.92
C PRO A 179 1.37 -10.62 23.78
#